data_b798597c0ef0bd3b5c2e21cc7dc84628
#
_entry.id   b798597c0ef0bd3b5c2e21cc7dc84628
#
_cell.length_a   1.000
_cell.length_b   1.000
_cell.length_c   1.000
_cell.angle_alpha   90.00
_cell.angle_beta   90.00
_cell.angle_gamma   90.00
#
_symmetry.space_group_name_H-M   'P 1'
#
loop_
_entity.id
_entity.type
_entity.pdbx_description
1 polymer ?
#
loop_
_entity_poly.entity_id
_entity_poly.type
_entity_poly.pdbx_seq_one_letter_code
_entity_poly.pdbx_strand_id
1 'polypeptide(L)'
;VQDGKNDGDRGAEAKTHVPVLLSEVLELVAARPGGLYVDATLGAGGYTEALLRASAPSGRVVAFDRDREAIEAAKARLRDYSDRLSFVWGSFANLDAHLDELVGGIVADLGLSSLQLDDPERGFAFAAEGPLDMRFDRSQDLTAAELVNETDERELERILRDYGDERRARAIARRIVSRRPLHSTTDLRRAIVSVLGPWKGGIDPATRTFQAIRIAVNRELEALETFLEKAPDRLRVEGRLVVVSYHSLEDRAVKLAFRARAKGASPSPGEGSEGRFRLLTKKPLTAGPDEVARNRRARSAKLRALERVA
;
A
#
# COMPACT_ATOMS: atom_id res chain seq x y z
N VAL A 1 37.92 19.83 -43.29
CA VAL A 1 36.54 20.15 -42.93
C VAL A 1 36.09 19.07 -41.98
N GLN A 2 36.12 19.39 -40.69
CA GLN A 2 35.74 18.49 -39.60
C GLN A 2 34.31 18.86 -39.20
N ASP A 3 33.41 17.92 -39.36
CA ASP A 3 32.08 17.98 -38.74
C ASP A 3 32.10 17.32 -37.38
N GLY A 4 32.06 18.17 -36.37
CA GLY A 4 31.87 17.75 -34.98
C GLY A 4 30.41 17.34 -34.74
N LYS A 5 30.16 16.05 -34.50
CA LYS A 5 28.90 15.57 -33.90
C LYS A 5 28.93 15.80 -32.43
N ASN A 6 28.15 16.73 -31.97
CA ASN A 6 27.81 16.97 -30.59
C ASN A 6 26.73 15.95 -30.18
N ASP A 7 27.16 14.86 -29.57
CA ASP A 7 26.24 13.93 -28.92
C ASP A 7 25.80 14.53 -27.59
N GLY A 8 24.63 15.18 -27.65
CA GLY A 8 23.96 15.71 -26.46
C GLY A 8 23.62 14.62 -25.46
N ASP A 9 24.21 14.76 -24.31
CA ASP A 9 23.83 14.12 -23.05
C ASP A 9 22.31 14.23 -22.83
N ARG A 10 21.58 13.20 -23.23
CA ARG A 10 20.19 13.01 -22.82
C ARG A 10 20.19 12.45 -21.43
N GLY A 11 20.33 13.35 -20.45
CA GLY A 11 20.04 13.02 -19.06
C GLY A 11 18.70 12.29 -19.00
N ALA A 12 18.72 11.06 -18.49
CA ALA A 12 17.53 10.29 -18.21
C ALA A 12 16.69 11.08 -17.18
N GLU A 13 15.68 11.80 -17.65
CA GLU A 13 14.64 12.35 -16.79
C GLU A 13 14.04 11.16 -16.02
N ALA A 14 14.39 11.05 -14.76
CA ALA A 14 13.76 10.10 -13.84
C ALA A 14 12.25 10.35 -13.93
N LYS A 15 11.50 9.41 -14.51
CA LYS A 15 10.05 9.48 -14.60
C LYS A 15 9.51 9.68 -13.19
N THR A 16 9.17 10.92 -12.86
CA THR A 16 8.61 11.28 -11.57
C THR A 16 7.29 10.51 -11.43
N HIS A 17 7.28 9.49 -10.62
CA HIS A 17 6.09 8.67 -10.39
C HIS A 17 5.04 9.52 -9.68
N VAL A 18 3.96 9.86 -10.37
CA VAL A 18 2.84 10.57 -9.78
C VAL A 18 2.00 9.57 -8.97
N PRO A 19 1.75 9.83 -7.68
CA PRO A 19 0.88 8.98 -6.87
C PRO A 19 -0.52 8.84 -7.47
N VAL A 20 -1.16 7.71 -7.23
CA VAL A 20 -2.52 7.41 -7.70
C VAL A 20 -3.54 8.31 -7.00
N LEU A 21 -4.48 8.93 -7.75
CA LEU A 21 -5.53 9.80 -7.19
C LEU A 21 -4.97 10.98 -6.36
N LEU A 22 -3.79 11.49 -6.72
CA LEU A 22 -3.10 12.52 -5.94
C LEU A 22 -3.97 13.76 -5.69
N SER A 23 -4.67 14.23 -6.71
CA SER A 23 -5.52 15.42 -6.62
C SER A 23 -6.68 15.19 -5.66
N GLU A 24 -7.34 14.05 -5.76
CA GLU A 24 -8.47 13.66 -4.92
C GLU A 24 -8.05 13.43 -3.46
N VAL A 25 -6.85 12.84 -3.26
CA VAL A 25 -6.28 12.67 -1.91
C VAL A 25 -6.01 14.03 -1.28
N LEU A 26 -5.38 14.97 -1.99
CA LEU A 26 -5.09 16.31 -1.47
C LEU A 26 -6.36 17.11 -1.18
N GLU A 27 -7.36 17.03 -2.05
CA GLU A 27 -8.67 17.65 -1.82
C GLU A 27 -9.35 17.11 -0.57
N LEU A 28 -9.35 15.78 -0.41
CA LEU A 28 -10.01 15.14 0.72
C LEU A 28 -9.24 15.33 2.03
N VAL A 29 -7.92 15.25 2.04
CA VAL A 29 -7.14 15.48 3.26
C VAL A 29 -7.18 16.95 3.68
N ALA A 30 -7.42 17.87 2.73
CA ALA A 30 -7.55 19.30 2.92
C ALA A 30 -6.43 19.88 3.80
N ALA A 31 -5.18 19.60 3.42
CA ALA A 31 -4.02 20.07 4.18
C ALA A 31 -4.00 21.60 4.29
N ARG A 32 -3.71 22.09 5.50
CA ARG A 32 -3.67 23.53 5.82
C ARG A 32 -2.26 23.93 6.27
N PRO A 33 -1.84 25.18 6.03
CA PRO A 33 -0.58 25.70 6.53
C PRO A 33 -0.38 25.45 8.04
N GLY A 34 0.82 25.04 8.42
CA GLY A 34 1.18 24.80 9.82
C GLY A 34 0.65 23.49 10.44
N GLY A 35 -0.15 22.72 9.71
CA GLY A 35 -0.70 21.46 10.24
C GLY A 35 0.32 20.33 10.29
N LEU A 36 0.05 19.34 11.18
CA LEU A 36 0.77 18.07 11.23
C LEU A 36 -0.03 17.01 10.46
N TYR A 37 0.64 16.27 9.57
CA TYR A 37 0.05 15.22 8.74
C TYR A 37 0.84 13.93 8.83
N VAL A 38 0.19 12.84 8.49
CA VAL A 38 0.83 11.51 8.44
C VAL A 38 0.68 10.94 7.03
N ASP A 39 1.80 10.49 6.47
CA ASP A 39 1.83 9.56 5.35
C ASP A 39 2.14 8.17 5.91
N ALA A 40 1.12 7.32 5.97
CA ALA A 40 1.22 6.00 6.57
C ALA A 40 1.94 4.98 5.67
N THR A 41 2.23 5.35 4.40
CA THR A 41 2.79 4.49 3.36
C THR A 41 3.70 5.31 2.45
N LEU A 42 4.85 5.70 2.97
CA LEU A 42 5.80 6.63 2.31
C LEU A 42 6.12 6.24 0.86
N GLY A 43 6.48 4.96 0.62
CA GLY A 43 6.91 4.49 -0.69
C GLY A 43 7.99 5.38 -1.30
N ALA A 44 7.73 5.90 -2.49
CA ALA A 44 8.61 6.86 -3.16
C ALA A 44 8.48 8.31 -2.64
N GLY A 45 7.65 8.58 -1.63
CA GLY A 45 7.47 9.88 -0.99
C GLY A 45 6.59 10.88 -1.74
N GLY A 46 5.79 10.44 -2.69
CA GLY A 46 4.98 11.33 -3.52
C GLY A 46 3.87 12.05 -2.75
N TYR A 47 3.12 11.34 -1.91
CA TYR A 47 2.12 11.96 -1.04
C TYR A 47 2.76 12.80 0.06
N THR A 48 3.87 12.33 0.64
CA THR A 48 4.66 13.11 1.62
C THR A 48 5.05 14.48 1.07
N GLU A 49 5.62 14.52 -0.15
CA GLU A 49 5.99 15.79 -0.78
C GLU A 49 4.79 16.69 -1.01
N ALA A 50 3.69 16.13 -1.51
CA ALA A 50 2.47 16.88 -1.77
C ALA A 50 1.86 17.46 -0.48
N LEU A 51 1.87 16.70 0.62
CA LEU A 51 1.42 17.16 1.94
C LEU A 51 2.32 18.29 2.48
N LEU A 52 3.66 18.18 2.34
CA LEU A 52 4.61 19.21 2.75
C LEU A 52 4.43 20.52 1.98
N ARG A 53 4.14 20.42 0.67
CA ARG A 53 3.83 21.59 -0.15
C ARG A 53 2.50 22.22 0.23
N ALA A 54 1.44 21.43 0.41
CA ALA A 54 0.11 21.90 0.74
C ALA A 54 0.03 22.51 2.15
N SER A 55 0.90 22.07 3.07
CA SER A 55 0.96 22.58 4.45
C SER A 55 2.03 23.66 4.70
N ALA A 56 2.70 24.13 3.63
CA ALA A 56 3.72 25.17 3.72
C ALA A 56 3.17 26.46 4.38
N PRO A 57 4.05 27.31 5.03
CA PRO A 57 5.50 27.10 5.15
C PRO A 57 5.93 26.22 6.32
N SER A 58 5.12 26.03 7.35
CA SER A 58 5.53 25.43 8.64
C SER A 58 4.87 24.09 8.95
N GLY A 59 4.04 23.56 8.03
CA GLY A 59 3.40 22.26 8.21
C GLY A 59 4.40 21.12 8.20
N ARG A 60 4.15 20.10 9.03
CA ARG A 60 5.04 18.95 9.23
C ARG A 60 4.39 17.64 8.76
N VAL A 61 5.20 16.69 8.36
CA VAL A 61 4.76 15.36 7.99
C VAL A 61 5.56 14.30 8.76
N VAL A 62 4.86 13.30 9.28
CA VAL A 62 5.46 12.05 9.78
C VAL A 62 5.15 10.97 8.75
N ALA A 63 6.19 10.37 8.18
CA ALA A 63 6.07 9.39 7.11
C ALA A 63 6.53 8.00 7.57
N PHE A 64 5.68 7.00 7.37
CA PHE A 64 5.92 5.62 7.78
C PHE A 64 6.22 4.75 6.57
N ASP A 65 7.19 3.86 6.72
CA ASP A 65 7.34 2.71 5.83
C ASP A 65 7.97 1.52 6.57
N ARG A 66 7.62 0.31 6.16
CA ARG A 66 8.27 -0.92 6.62
C ARG A 66 9.54 -1.21 5.81
N ASP A 67 9.65 -0.62 4.63
CA ASP A 67 10.76 -0.80 3.72
C ASP A 67 11.85 0.24 4.01
N ARG A 68 12.98 -0.22 4.57
CA ARG A 68 14.11 0.65 4.88
C ARG A 68 14.72 1.28 3.63
N GLU A 69 14.72 0.56 2.50
CA GLU A 69 15.25 1.07 1.23
C GLU A 69 14.37 2.21 0.68
N ALA A 70 13.04 2.10 0.82
CA ALA A 70 12.12 3.18 0.48
C ALA A 70 12.37 4.44 1.32
N ILE A 71 12.61 4.28 2.64
CA ILE A 71 12.93 5.40 3.53
C ILE A 71 14.22 6.09 3.11
N GLU A 72 15.29 5.35 2.82
CA GLU A 72 16.56 5.95 2.42
C GLU A 72 16.45 6.67 1.06
N ALA A 73 15.75 6.08 0.10
CA ALA A 73 15.47 6.74 -1.17
C ALA A 73 14.64 8.03 -1.01
N ALA A 74 13.62 8.00 -0.14
CA ALA A 74 12.79 9.17 0.14
C ALA A 74 13.56 10.27 0.90
N LYS A 75 14.44 9.93 1.83
CA LYS A 75 15.34 10.89 2.50
C LYS A 75 16.20 11.67 1.51
N ALA A 76 16.79 10.96 0.55
CA ALA A 76 17.60 11.61 -0.48
C ALA A 76 16.77 12.55 -1.37
N ARG A 77 15.58 12.10 -1.77
CA ARG A 77 14.67 12.85 -2.63
C ARG A 77 14.06 14.09 -1.93
N LEU A 78 13.70 13.95 -0.65
CA LEU A 78 12.97 14.97 0.12
C LEU A 78 13.88 15.76 1.07
N ARG A 79 15.18 15.78 0.84
CA ARG A 79 16.18 16.47 1.68
C ARG A 79 15.87 17.94 1.96
N ASP A 80 15.25 18.63 0.98
CA ASP A 80 14.91 20.04 1.10
C ASP A 80 13.76 20.32 2.10
N TYR A 81 13.12 19.26 2.61
CA TYR A 81 12.05 19.30 3.63
C TYR A 81 12.48 18.71 4.97
N SER A 82 13.78 18.46 5.18
CA SER A 82 14.31 17.72 6.35
C SER A 82 13.95 18.33 7.71
N ASP A 83 13.71 19.64 7.78
CA ASP A 83 13.27 20.38 8.97
C ASP A 83 11.79 20.18 9.32
N ARG A 84 10.99 19.68 8.36
CA ARG A 84 9.53 19.51 8.47
C ARG A 84 9.06 18.06 8.24
N LEU A 85 9.99 17.12 8.05
CA LEU A 85 9.72 15.74 7.71
C LEU A 85 10.42 14.79 8.68
N SER A 86 9.65 13.92 9.31
CA SER A 86 10.15 12.84 10.15
C SER A 86 9.82 11.50 9.51
N PHE A 87 10.79 10.57 9.53
CA PHE A 87 10.62 9.21 9.01
C PHE A 87 10.53 8.21 10.15
N VAL A 88 9.58 7.29 10.05
CA VAL A 88 9.42 6.18 10.97
C VAL A 88 9.58 4.87 10.20
N TRP A 89 10.61 4.11 10.54
CA TRP A 89 10.76 2.75 10.05
C TRP A 89 9.89 1.81 10.87
N GLY A 90 8.80 1.33 10.28
CA GLY A 90 7.87 0.45 10.96
C GLY A 90 6.51 0.36 10.28
N SER A 91 5.64 -0.44 10.87
CA SER A 91 4.27 -0.59 10.40
C SER A 91 3.41 0.60 10.82
N PHE A 92 2.59 1.09 9.92
CA PHE A 92 1.55 2.09 10.21
C PHE A 92 0.53 1.62 11.27
N ALA A 93 0.45 0.31 11.53
CA ALA A 93 -0.37 -0.24 12.61
C ALA A 93 0.00 0.30 14.00
N ASN A 94 1.24 0.78 14.14
CA ASN A 94 1.78 1.32 15.39
C ASN A 94 1.88 2.86 15.38
N LEU A 95 1.16 3.54 14.47
CA LEU A 95 1.26 5.01 14.33
C LEU A 95 1.01 5.75 15.66
N ASP A 96 0.16 5.21 16.50
CA ASP A 96 -0.19 5.79 17.80
C ASP A 96 1.00 5.92 18.77
N ALA A 97 1.98 5.03 18.67
CA ALA A 97 3.20 5.07 19.46
C ALA A 97 4.23 6.13 19.00
N HIS A 98 4.00 6.74 17.84
CA HIS A 98 4.92 7.70 17.23
C HIS A 98 4.30 9.10 17.04
N LEU A 99 3.12 9.31 17.57
CA LEU A 99 2.41 10.59 17.48
C LEU A 99 2.12 11.13 18.88
N ASP A 100 2.81 12.20 19.25
CA ASP A 100 2.63 12.88 20.54
C ASP A 100 1.42 13.84 20.55
N GLU A 101 0.93 14.22 19.36
CA GLU A 101 -0.17 15.16 19.18
C GLU A 101 -1.20 14.65 18.14
N LEU A 102 -2.40 15.26 18.17
CA LEU A 102 -3.43 14.97 17.17
C LEU A 102 -3.07 15.61 15.83
N VAL A 103 -3.35 14.89 14.74
CA VAL A 103 -2.95 15.27 13.39
C VAL A 103 -4.11 15.84 12.56
N GLY A 104 -3.79 16.72 11.62
CA GLY A 104 -4.75 17.33 10.70
C GLY A 104 -5.24 16.38 9.61
N GLY A 105 -4.45 15.33 9.31
CA GLY A 105 -4.85 14.31 8.35
C GLY A 105 -3.85 13.17 8.27
N ILE A 106 -4.37 12.02 7.85
CA ILE A 106 -3.62 10.78 7.64
C ILE A 106 -3.95 10.28 6.24
N VAL A 107 -2.92 9.99 5.45
CA VAL A 107 -3.02 9.37 4.13
C VAL A 107 -2.41 7.97 4.21
N ALA A 108 -3.09 6.98 3.63
CA ALA A 108 -2.56 5.63 3.46
C ALA A 108 -2.83 5.16 2.02
N ASP A 109 -1.77 4.89 1.26
CA ASP A 109 -1.81 4.29 -0.07
C ASP A 109 -1.37 2.82 0.05
N LEU A 110 -2.36 1.91 0.12
CA LEU A 110 -2.10 0.52 0.45
C LEU A 110 -1.45 -0.24 -0.73
N GLY A 111 -0.81 -1.35 -0.42
CA GLY A 111 -0.23 -2.25 -1.41
C GLY A 111 1.26 -2.01 -1.68
N LEU A 112 1.67 -2.17 -2.93
CA LEU A 112 3.08 -2.17 -3.35
C LEU A 112 3.53 -0.80 -3.86
N SER A 113 4.71 -0.37 -3.42
CA SER A 113 5.39 0.76 -4.05
C SER A 113 5.94 0.39 -5.43
N SER A 114 6.21 1.41 -6.27
CA SER A 114 6.86 1.19 -7.56
C SER A 114 8.25 0.60 -7.40
N LEU A 115 8.99 1.03 -6.39
CA LEU A 115 10.34 0.52 -6.10
C LEU A 115 10.32 -0.99 -5.85
N GLN A 116 9.34 -1.48 -5.08
CA GLN A 116 9.19 -2.90 -4.77
C GLN A 116 8.76 -3.73 -5.99
N LEU A 117 7.87 -3.19 -6.82
CA LEU A 117 7.34 -3.93 -7.97
C LEU A 117 8.30 -3.97 -9.15
N ASP A 118 9.10 -2.92 -9.32
CA ASP A 118 10.02 -2.79 -10.46
C ASP A 118 11.38 -3.48 -10.19
N ASP A 119 11.66 -3.89 -8.94
CA ASP A 119 12.84 -4.65 -8.56
C ASP A 119 12.55 -6.16 -8.52
N PRO A 120 13.10 -6.97 -9.47
CA PRO A 120 12.93 -8.42 -9.47
C PRO A 120 13.44 -9.10 -8.20
N GLU A 121 14.49 -8.57 -7.55
CA GLU A 121 15.10 -9.11 -6.34
C GLU A 121 14.18 -9.05 -5.11
N ARG A 122 13.09 -8.30 -5.19
CA ARG A 122 12.05 -8.23 -4.15
C ARG A 122 11.00 -9.34 -4.26
N GLY A 123 10.93 -10.04 -5.39
CA GLY A 123 10.04 -11.18 -5.61
C GLY A 123 8.54 -10.87 -5.72
N PHE A 124 8.13 -9.62 -5.82
CA PHE A 124 6.72 -9.23 -5.94
C PHE A 124 6.16 -9.40 -7.34
N ALA A 125 7.02 -9.29 -8.36
CA ALA A 125 6.64 -9.44 -9.76
C ALA A 125 6.95 -10.85 -10.26
N PHE A 126 6.12 -11.31 -11.19
CA PHE A 126 6.31 -12.59 -11.89
C PHE A 126 6.56 -12.42 -13.40
N ALA A 127 6.73 -11.17 -13.84
CA ALA A 127 7.11 -10.83 -15.21
C ALA A 127 8.61 -11.07 -15.47
N ALA A 128 9.43 -10.94 -14.43
CA ALA A 128 10.84 -11.28 -14.41
C ALA A 128 11.10 -12.36 -13.37
N GLU A 129 12.16 -13.12 -13.55
CA GLU A 129 12.62 -14.11 -12.57
C GLU A 129 13.29 -13.40 -11.42
N GLY A 130 12.93 -13.79 -10.21
CA GLY A 130 13.52 -13.29 -8.96
C GLY A 130 13.28 -14.29 -7.82
N PRO A 131 13.91 -14.08 -6.66
CA PRO A 131 13.69 -14.92 -5.49
C PRO A 131 12.24 -14.82 -4.99
N LEU A 132 11.74 -15.84 -4.33
CA LEU A 132 10.45 -15.83 -3.65
C LEU A 132 10.59 -15.14 -2.28
N ASP A 133 10.83 -13.82 -2.26
CA ASP A 133 10.98 -13.04 -1.03
C ASP A 133 9.63 -12.45 -0.58
N MET A 134 9.11 -11.47 -1.29
CA MET A 134 7.84 -10.75 -1.05
C MET A 134 7.74 -10.03 0.31
N ARG A 135 8.82 -9.84 1.06
CA ARG A 135 8.80 -9.09 2.32
C ARG A 135 8.82 -7.59 2.07
N PHE A 136 8.00 -6.83 2.76
CA PHE A 136 8.13 -5.37 2.81
C PHE A 136 9.35 -4.98 3.65
N ASP A 137 9.47 -5.57 4.83
CA ASP A 137 10.62 -5.43 5.71
C ASP A 137 11.52 -6.68 5.58
N ARG A 138 12.70 -6.51 4.97
CA ARG A 138 13.66 -7.61 4.76
C ARG A 138 14.31 -8.11 6.07
N SER A 139 14.07 -7.45 7.20
CA SER A 139 14.55 -7.92 8.51
C SER A 139 13.63 -8.96 9.15
N GLN A 140 12.38 -9.13 8.64
CA GLN A 140 11.49 -10.20 9.13
C GLN A 140 11.95 -11.57 8.60
N ASP A 141 11.64 -12.62 9.35
CA ASP A 141 12.11 -13.98 9.01
C ASP A 141 11.32 -14.59 7.84
N LEU A 142 9.98 -14.54 7.89
CA LEU A 142 9.11 -15.23 6.94
C LEU A 142 9.18 -14.63 5.54
N THR A 143 9.71 -15.40 4.60
CA THR A 143 9.72 -15.13 3.15
C THR A 143 8.57 -15.85 2.43
N ALA A 144 8.29 -15.47 1.18
CA ALA A 144 7.37 -16.22 0.34
C ALA A 144 7.89 -17.65 0.05
N ALA A 145 9.22 -17.83 -0.04
CA ALA A 145 9.82 -19.15 -0.22
C ALA A 145 9.51 -20.08 0.97
N GLU A 146 9.74 -19.63 2.19
CA GLU A 146 9.41 -20.40 3.39
C GLU A 146 7.91 -20.69 3.46
N LEU A 147 7.06 -19.68 3.24
CA LEU A 147 5.62 -19.87 3.26
C LEU A 147 5.17 -20.93 2.26
N VAL A 148 5.60 -20.88 0.99
CA VAL A 148 5.14 -21.86 -0.02
C VAL A 148 5.78 -23.23 0.14
N ASN A 149 6.98 -23.33 0.73
CA ASN A 149 7.69 -24.61 0.86
C ASN A 149 7.39 -25.34 2.16
N GLU A 150 7.02 -24.64 3.25
CA GLU A 150 6.91 -25.23 4.59
C GLU A 150 5.44 -25.33 5.08
N THR A 151 4.55 -24.41 4.62
CA THR A 151 3.14 -24.42 5.05
C THR A 151 2.42 -25.68 4.54
N ASP A 152 1.60 -26.32 5.38
CA ASP A 152 0.82 -27.50 4.97
C ASP A 152 -0.22 -27.15 3.87
N GLU A 153 -0.68 -28.19 3.13
CA GLU A 153 -1.57 -28.02 1.98
C GLU A 153 -2.89 -27.32 2.36
N ARG A 154 -3.46 -27.63 3.53
CA ARG A 154 -4.75 -27.07 3.97
C ARG A 154 -4.63 -25.59 4.32
N GLU A 155 -3.58 -25.24 5.03
CA GLU A 155 -3.34 -23.85 5.39
C GLU A 155 -2.98 -23.02 4.15
N LEU A 156 -2.19 -23.56 3.22
CA LEU A 156 -1.92 -22.90 1.95
C LEU A 156 -3.20 -22.72 1.12
N GLU A 157 -4.09 -23.73 1.07
CA GLU A 157 -5.41 -23.59 0.44
C GLU A 157 -6.21 -22.45 1.09
N ARG A 158 -6.22 -22.37 2.44
CA ARG A 158 -6.90 -21.29 3.18
C ARG A 158 -6.37 -19.92 2.80
N ILE A 159 -5.05 -19.73 2.80
CA ILE A 159 -4.39 -18.48 2.41
C ILE A 159 -4.81 -18.08 0.99
N LEU A 160 -4.72 -18.97 0.03
CA LEU A 160 -5.07 -18.69 -1.37
C LEU A 160 -6.54 -18.35 -1.56
N ARG A 161 -7.43 -18.99 -0.84
CA ARG A 161 -8.88 -18.74 -0.88
C ARG A 161 -9.22 -17.42 -0.21
N ASP A 162 -8.73 -17.21 1.02
CA ASP A 162 -9.18 -16.12 1.87
C ASP A 162 -8.53 -14.77 1.49
N TYR A 163 -7.26 -14.78 1.03
CA TYR A 163 -6.51 -13.60 0.67
C TYR A 163 -6.44 -13.33 -0.84
N GLY A 164 -6.62 -14.38 -1.65
CA GLY A 164 -6.58 -14.26 -3.11
C GLY A 164 -7.94 -14.27 -3.79
N ASP A 165 -9.03 -14.60 -3.07
CA ASP A 165 -10.33 -14.91 -3.67
C ASP A 165 -10.16 -15.93 -4.84
N GLU A 166 -9.27 -16.92 -4.60
CA GLU A 166 -8.88 -17.87 -5.64
C GLU A 166 -9.82 -19.10 -5.63
N ARG A 167 -10.63 -19.21 -6.67
CA ARG A 167 -11.63 -20.30 -6.78
C ARG A 167 -11.02 -21.69 -6.87
N ARG A 168 -9.80 -21.81 -7.39
CA ARG A 168 -9.08 -23.08 -7.53
C ARG A 168 -8.00 -23.25 -6.45
N ALA A 169 -8.12 -22.59 -5.31
CA ALA A 169 -7.15 -22.57 -4.22
C ALA A 169 -6.64 -23.98 -3.86
N ARG A 170 -7.55 -24.95 -3.68
CA ARG A 170 -7.19 -26.34 -3.35
C ARG A 170 -6.30 -26.99 -4.42
N ALA A 171 -6.64 -26.81 -5.68
CA ALA A 171 -5.87 -27.41 -6.78
C ALA A 171 -4.48 -26.77 -6.91
N ILE A 172 -4.40 -25.45 -6.68
CA ILE A 172 -3.15 -24.70 -6.71
C ILE A 172 -2.28 -25.09 -5.51
N ALA A 173 -2.83 -25.14 -4.28
CA ALA A 173 -2.12 -25.55 -3.07
C ALA A 173 -1.50 -26.93 -3.25
N ARG A 174 -2.31 -27.93 -3.70
CA ARG A 174 -1.81 -29.28 -4.01
C ARG A 174 -0.69 -29.25 -5.04
N ARG A 175 -0.80 -28.44 -6.10
CA ARG A 175 0.22 -28.33 -7.13
C ARG A 175 1.51 -27.72 -6.59
N ILE A 176 1.42 -26.69 -5.76
CA ILE A 176 2.59 -26.08 -5.09
C ILE A 176 3.28 -27.14 -4.25
N VAL A 177 2.57 -27.82 -3.36
CA VAL A 177 3.11 -28.88 -2.48
C VAL A 177 3.79 -29.99 -3.29
N SER A 178 3.18 -30.42 -4.42
CA SER A 178 3.75 -31.46 -5.28
C SER A 178 4.99 -31.04 -6.07
N ARG A 179 5.30 -29.75 -6.12
CA ARG A 179 6.42 -29.18 -6.88
C ARG A 179 7.53 -28.60 -6.00
N ARG A 180 7.41 -28.75 -4.71
CA ARG A 180 8.44 -28.31 -3.75
C ARG A 180 9.77 -29.04 -3.99
N PRO A 181 10.90 -28.35 -3.79
CA PRO A 181 11.02 -26.94 -3.39
C PRO A 181 10.83 -25.98 -4.57
N LEU A 182 10.19 -24.81 -4.31
CA LEU A 182 10.09 -23.69 -5.24
C LEU A 182 11.05 -22.59 -4.80
N HIS A 183 11.89 -22.10 -5.73
CA HIS A 183 12.95 -21.15 -5.41
C HIS A 183 12.73 -19.76 -6.01
N SER A 184 11.98 -19.66 -7.12
CA SER A 184 11.83 -18.42 -7.85
C SER A 184 10.36 -18.06 -8.10
N THR A 185 10.12 -16.79 -8.42
CA THR A 185 8.81 -16.30 -8.88
C THR A 185 8.33 -17.07 -10.12
N THR A 186 9.25 -17.46 -10.98
CA THR A 186 8.97 -18.27 -12.18
C THR A 186 8.51 -19.67 -11.82
N ASP A 187 9.13 -20.33 -10.82
CA ASP A 187 8.70 -21.66 -10.37
C ASP A 187 7.28 -21.63 -9.84
N LEU A 188 6.98 -20.67 -8.97
CA LEU A 188 5.64 -20.48 -8.43
C LEU A 188 4.62 -20.20 -9.55
N ARG A 189 4.92 -19.28 -10.47
CA ARG A 189 4.05 -18.98 -11.61
C ARG A 189 3.80 -20.20 -12.47
N ARG A 190 4.83 -21.01 -12.77
CA ARG A 190 4.68 -22.27 -13.54
C ARG A 190 3.76 -23.26 -12.83
N ALA A 191 3.88 -23.40 -11.50
CA ALA A 191 2.98 -24.25 -10.72
C ALA A 191 1.52 -23.79 -10.85
N ILE A 192 1.25 -22.50 -10.72
CA ILE A 192 -0.08 -21.89 -10.82
C ILE A 192 -0.66 -22.08 -12.23
N VAL A 193 0.09 -21.70 -13.25
CA VAL A 193 -0.36 -21.77 -14.65
C VAL A 193 -0.62 -23.20 -15.09
N SER A 194 0.10 -24.19 -14.55
CA SER A 194 -0.18 -25.62 -14.83
C SER A 194 -1.57 -26.07 -14.36
N VAL A 195 -2.17 -25.34 -13.42
CA VAL A 195 -3.54 -25.60 -12.91
C VAL A 195 -4.58 -24.72 -13.61
N LEU A 196 -4.30 -23.44 -13.78
CA LEU A 196 -5.26 -22.45 -14.29
C LEU A 196 -5.27 -22.37 -15.82
N GLY A 197 -4.24 -22.86 -16.48
CA GLY A 197 -3.99 -22.71 -17.90
C GLY A 197 -3.18 -21.46 -18.26
N PRO A 198 -2.76 -21.33 -19.53
CA PRO A 198 -1.95 -20.23 -19.99
C PRO A 198 -2.72 -18.91 -19.97
N TRP A 199 -1.99 -17.81 -19.81
CA TRP A 199 -2.56 -16.46 -19.87
C TRP A 199 -3.12 -16.19 -21.29
N LYS A 200 -4.39 -15.76 -21.33
CA LYS A 200 -5.13 -15.46 -22.57
C LYS A 200 -5.48 -13.98 -22.73
N GLY A 201 -4.73 -13.10 -22.04
CA GLY A 201 -5.02 -11.67 -21.95
C GLY A 201 -5.81 -11.30 -20.69
N GLY A 202 -5.91 -10.01 -20.40
CA GLY A 202 -6.52 -9.51 -19.17
C GLY A 202 -5.61 -9.61 -17.95
N ILE A 203 -6.11 -10.09 -16.83
CA ILE A 203 -5.34 -10.31 -15.59
C ILE A 203 -4.60 -11.64 -15.70
N ASP A 204 -3.29 -11.64 -15.41
CA ASP A 204 -2.50 -12.89 -15.37
C ASP A 204 -3.07 -13.84 -14.31
N PRO A 205 -3.23 -15.13 -14.62
CA PRO A 205 -3.78 -16.11 -13.69
C PRO A 205 -3.00 -16.21 -12.37
N ALA A 206 -1.71 -15.90 -12.35
CA ALA A 206 -0.92 -15.92 -11.13
C ALA A 206 -1.21 -14.77 -10.16
N THR A 207 -1.81 -13.67 -10.63
CA THR A 207 -1.99 -12.43 -9.84
C THR A 207 -2.64 -12.67 -8.47
N ARG A 208 -3.72 -13.44 -8.41
CA ARG A 208 -4.45 -13.71 -7.16
C ARG A 208 -3.64 -14.52 -6.16
N THR A 209 -2.92 -15.52 -6.65
CA THR A 209 -2.05 -16.36 -5.82
C THR A 209 -0.88 -15.55 -5.27
N PHE A 210 -0.21 -14.73 -6.10
CA PHE A 210 0.86 -13.85 -5.66
C PHE A 210 0.36 -12.83 -4.63
N GLN A 211 -0.81 -12.21 -4.86
CA GLN A 211 -1.45 -11.33 -3.88
C GLN A 211 -1.71 -12.05 -2.55
N ALA A 212 -2.25 -13.26 -2.58
CA ALA A 212 -2.54 -14.02 -1.37
C ALA A 212 -1.29 -14.32 -0.54
N ILE A 213 -0.22 -14.76 -1.22
CA ILE A 213 1.07 -15.05 -0.57
C ILE A 213 1.67 -13.77 0.01
N ARG A 214 1.66 -12.65 -0.74
CA ARG A 214 2.14 -11.35 -0.27
C ARG A 214 1.43 -10.89 0.99
N ILE A 215 0.09 -10.95 0.98
CA ILE A 215 -0.75 -10.58 2.13
C ILE A 215 -0.39 -11.43 3.36
N ALA A 216 -0.19 -12.74 3.16
CA ALA A 216 0.17 -13.65 4.26
C ALA A 216 1.57 -13.35 4.82
N VAL A 217 2.58 -13.22 3.94
CA VAL A 217 3.98 -12.92 4.32
C VAL A 217 4.06 -11.63 5.12
N ASN A 218 3.32 -10.58 4.70
CA ASN A 218 3.42 -9.25 5.31
C ASN A 218 2.36 -8.97 6.37
N ARG A 219 1.42 -9.90 6.61
CA ARG A 219 0.29 -9.73 7.54
C ARG A 219 -0.47 -8.42 7.26
N GLU A 220 -0.73 -8.15 5.96
CA GLU A 220 -1.21 -6.85 5.50
C GLU A 220 -2.59 -6.51 6.06
N LEU A 221 -3.51 -7.47 6.07
CA LEU A 221 -4.88 -7.24 6.55
C LEU A 221 -4.93 -7.04 8.08
N GLU A 222 -4.11 -7.74 8.85
CA GLU A 222 -4.01 -7.55 10.29
C GLU A 222 -3.46 -6.16 10.63
N ALA A 223 -2.42 -5.73 9.90
CA ALA A 223 -1.86 -4.39 10.06
C ALA A 223 -2.89 -3.31 9.68
N LEU A 224 -3.66 -3.53 8.60
CA LEU A 224 -4.72 -2.62 8.18
C LEU A 224 -5.86 -2.55 9.21
N GLU A 225 -6.31 -3.66 9.77
CA GLU A 225 -7.35 -3.69 10.80
C GLU A 225 -6.93 -2.89 12.02
N THR A 226 -5.71 -3.13 12.53
CA THR A 226 -5.14 -2.38 13.66
C THR A 226 -5.02 -0.89 13.36
N PHE A 227 -4.58 -0.53 12.15
CA PHE A 227 -4.51 0.86 11.71
C PHE A 227 -5.88 1.54 11.69
N LEU A 228 -6.89 0.89 11.11
CA LEU A 228 -8.25 1.43 11.01
C LEU A 228 -8.94 1.56 12.37
N GLU A 229 -8.52 0.77 13.34
CA GLU A 229 -8.96 0.89 14.73
C GLU A 229 -8.35 2.14 15.40
N LYS A 230 -7.06 2.39 15.22
CA LYS A 230 -6.31 3.42 15.95
C LYS A 230 -6.28 4.78 15.27
N ALA A 231 -6.11 4.81 13.94
CA ALA A 231 -5.85 6.04 13.19
C ALA A 231 -6.96 7.11 13.31
N PRO A 232 -8.28 6.78 13.33
CA PRO A 232 -9.32 7.79 13.50
C PRO A 232 -9.19 8.58 14.80
N ASP A 233 -8.76 7.94 15.89
CA ASP A 233 -8.65 8.59 17.19
C ASP A 233 -7.41 9.51 17.31
N ARG A 234 -6.49 9.44 16.35
CA ARG A 234 -5.35 10.36 16.22
C ARG A 234 -5.65 11.62 15.41
N LEU A 235 -6.82 11.70 14.79
CA LEU A 235 -7.27 12.93 14.11
C LEU A 235 -7.71 13.99 15.11
N ARG A 236 -7.33 15.25 14.87
CA ARG A 236 -7.99 16.40 15.52
C ARG A 236 -9.40 16.58 14.95
N VAL A 237 -10.22 17.42 15.59
CA VAL A 237 -11.50 17.86 15.01
C VAL A 237 -11.23 18.49 13.63
N GLU A 238 -12.06 18.19 12.63
CA GLU A 238 -11.88 18.47 11.21
C GLU A 238 -10.70 17.72 10.54
N GLY A 239 -9.98 16.87 11.28
CA GLY A 239 -8.94 16.00 10.73
C GLY A 239 -9.53 14.88 9.91
N ARG A 240 -8.79 14.41 8.88
CA ARG A 240 -9.30 13.47 7.89
C ARG A 240 -8.36 12.28 7.68
N LEU A 241 -8.96 11.10 7.59
CA LEU A 241 -8.28 9.86 7.22
C LEU A 241 -8.67 9.51 5.78
N VAL A 242 -7.68 9.45 4.89
CA VAL A 242 -7.84 9.14 3.46
C VAL A 242 -7.07 7.86 3.16
N VAL A 243 -7.78 6.86 2.63
CA VAL A 243 -7.18 5.55 2.33
C VAL A 243 -7.45 5.19 0.87
N VAL A 244 -6.38 4.85 0.15
CA VAL A 244 -6.42 4.26 -1.19
C VAL A 244 -6.15 2.77 -1.07
N SER A 245 -6.99 1.94 -1.67
CA SER A 245 -6.91 0.48 -1.66
C SER A 245 -6.96 -0.07 -3.08
N TYR A 246 -6.40 -1.26 -3.33
CA TYR A 246 -6.26 -1.82 -4.68
C TYR A 246 -6.95 -3.16 -4.88
N HIS A 247 -7.41 -3.80 -3.81
CA HIS A 247 -8.18 -5.04 -3.91
C HIS A 247 -9.40 -5.06 -2.98
N SER A 248 -10.28 -6.04 -3.22
CA SER A 248 -11.58 -6.13 -2.58
C SER A 248 -11.53 -6.28 -1.05
N LEU A 249 -10.52 -6.96 -0.52
CA LEU A 249 -10.38 -7.19 0.92
C LEU A 249 -10.03 -5.89 1.65
N GLU A 250 -9.05 -5.13 1.14
CA GLU A 250 -8.71 -3.81 1.68
C GLU A 250 -9.91 -2.86 1.64
N ASP A 251 -10.55 -2.69 0.46
CA ASP A 251 -11.71 -1.81 0.30
C ASP A 251 -12.86 -2.18 1.24
N ARG A 252 -13.06 -3.50 1.47
CA ARG A 252 -14.07 -4.00 2.40
C ARG A 252 -13.73 -3.64 3.84
N ALA A 253 -12.48 -3.86 4.28
CA ALA A 253 -12.02 -3.52 5.61
C ALA A 253 -12.18 -2.02 5.89
N VAL A 254 -11.69 -1.16 5.01
CA VAL A 254 -11.83 0.30 5.10
C VAL A 254 -13.29 0.73 5.14
N LYS A 255 -14.13 0.20 4.22
CA LYS A 255 -15.57 0.50 4.18
C LYS A 255 -16.27 0.16 5.48
N LEU A 256 -15.99 -1.01 6.05
CA LEU A 256 -16.65 -1.48 7.27
C LEU A 256 -16.20 -0.65 8.48
N ALA A 257 -14.90 -0.42 8.64
CA ALA A 257 -14.35 0.38 9.72
C ALA A 257 -14.88 1.83 9.69
N PHE A 258 -14.86 2.49 8.53
CA PHE A 258 -15.35 3.86 8.40
C PHE A 258 -16.86 3.97 8.67
N ARG A 259 -17.64 2.99 8.22
CA ARG A 259 -19.07 2.94 8.51
C ARG A 259 -19.37 2.71 9.98
N ALA A 260 -18.59 1.85 10.66
CA ALA A 260 -18.72 1.61 12.08
C ALA A 260 -18.44 2.89 12.88
N ARG A 261 -17.32 3.58 12.58
CA ARG A 261 -16.97 4.85 13.22
C ARG A 261 -18.02 5.95 13.00
N ALA A 262 -18.53 6.08 11.78
CA ALA A 262 -19.56 7.08 11.46
C ALA A 262 -20.94 6.78 12.12
N LYS A 263 -21.20 5.53 12.50
CA LYS A 263 -22.41 5.12 13.24
C LYS A 263 -22.24 5.18 14.75
N GLY A 264 -21.07 5.55 15.26
CA GLY A 264 -20.82 5.65 16.69
C GLY A 264 -20.29 4.38 17.35
N ALA A 265 -19.85 3.38 16.58
CA ALA A 265 -19.16 2.24 17.15
C ALA A 265 -17.76 2.66 17.64
N SER A 266 -17.56 2.71 18.96
CA SER A 266 -16.24 2.85 19.59
C SER A 266 -15.71 1.46 19.97
N PRO A 267 -14.41 1.17 19.79
CA PRO A 267 -13.81 -0.06 20.34
C PRO A 267 -13.74 -0.06 21.86
N SER A 268 -13.83 1.11 22.52
CA SER A 268 -13.81 1.21 23.99
C SER A 268 -15.24 1.12 24.55
N PRO A 269 -15.57 0.14 25.40
CA PRO A 269 -16.86 0.06 26.06
C PRO A 269 -17.06 1.27 26.99
N GLY A 270 -18.11 2.07 26.76
CA GLY A 270 -18.53 3.15 27.65
C GLY A 270 -18.51 4.56 27.07
N GLU A 271 -17.84 4.81 25.96
CA GLU A 271 -17.91 6.10 25.27
C GLU A 271 -18.74 5.97 23.98
N GLY A 272 -19.99 6.42 24.02
CA GLY A 272 -20.81 6.61 22.83
C GLY A 272 -20.13 7.61 21.89
N SER A 273 -19.73 7.15 20.70
CA SER A 273 -19.06 7.98 19.70
C SER A 273 -20.03 8.44 18.60
N GLU A 274 -21.35 8.43 18.87
CA GLU A 274 -22.35 8.90 17.92
C GLU A 274 -22.06 10.34 17.51
N GLY A 275 -21.91 10.56 16.21
CA GLY A 275 -21.66 11.88 15.64
C GLY A 275 -20.20 12.36 15.67
N ARG A 276 -19.24 11.58 16.21
CA ARG A 276 -17.81 12.00 16.23
C ARG A 276 -17.13 11.94 14.88
N PHE A 277 -17.65 11.11 13.95
CA PHE A 277 -17.07 10.93 12.63
C PHE A 277 -18.10 11.02 11.51
N ARG A 278 -17.69 11.50 10.35
CA ARG A 278 -18.50 11.64 9.14
C ARG A 278 -17.83 10.99 7.93
N LEU A 279 -18.58 10.20 7.15
CA LEU A 279 -18.09 9.69 5.86
C LEU A 279 -18.03 10.84 4.84
N LEU A 280 -16.86 11.14 4.31
CA LEU A 280 -16.71 12.06 3.18
C LEU A 280 -17.04 11.37 1.85
N THR A 281 -16.80 10.05 1.77
CA THR A 281 -17.10 9.25 0.59
C THR A 281 -18.14 8.17 0.92
N LYS A 282 -19.37 8.30 0.43
CA LYS A 282 -20.41 7.24 0.54
C LYS A 282 -20.10 6.04 -0.36
N LYS A 283 -19.57 6.31 -1.57
CA LYS A 283 -19.02 5.32 -2.52
C LYS A 283 -17.53 5.62 -2.68
N PRO A 284 -16.69 4.63 -3.02
CA PRO A 284 -15.28 4.93 -3.27
C PRO A 284 -15.14 5.82 -4.51
N LEU A 285 -14.19 6.75 -4.47
CA LEU A 285 -13.70 7.41 -5.68
C LEU A 285 -12.74 6.47 -6.41
N THR A 286 -12.74 6.54 -7.73
CA THR A 286 -11.89 5.72 -8.61
C THR A 286 -11.22 6.62 -9.63
N ALA A 287 -10.05 6.21 -10.10
CA ALA A 287 -9.30 6.95 -11.11
C ALA A 287 -10.08 7.10 -12.43
N GLY A 288 -9.97 8.27 -13.02
CA GLY A 288 -10.55 8.55 -14.33
C GLY A 288 -9.79 7.84 -15.47
N PRO A 289 -10.41 7.76 -16.68
CA PRO A 289 -9.79 7.08 -17.84
C PRO A 289 -8.39 7.61 -18.20
N ASP A 290 -8.19 8.90 -18.10
CA ASP A 290 -6.92 9.56 -18.45
C ASP A 290 -5.80 9.20 -17.47
N GLU A 291 -6.12 9.06 -16.19
CA GLU A 291 -5.16 8.60 -15.18
C GLU A 291 -4.83 7.13 -15.39
N VAL A 292 -5.85 6.29 -15.63
CA VAL A 292 -5.63 4.86 -15.92
C VAL A 292 -4.80 4.66 -17.18
N ALA A 293 -4.95 5.50 -18.21
CA ALA A 293 -4.14 5.44 -19.40
C ALA A 293 -2.66 5.75 -19.14
N ARG A 294 -2.39 6.73 -18.25
CA ARG A 294 -1.02 7.12 -17.85
C ARG A 294 -0.42 6.20 -16.79
N ASN A 295 -1.24 5.71 -15.87
CA ASN A 295 -0.85 4.83 -14.77
C ASN A 295 -1.82 3.65 -14.64
N ARG A 296 -1.45 2.51 -15.22
CA ARG A 296 -2.28 1.28 -15.17
C ARG A 296 -2.57 0.80 -13.74
N ARG A 297 -1.75 1.15 -12.74
CA ARG A 297 -1.96 0.80 -11.33
C ARG A 297 -3.21 1.46 -10.77
N ALA A 298 -3.57 2.64 -11.27
CA ALA A 298 -4.76 3.37 -10.86
C ALA A 298 -6.09 2.66 -11.20
N ARG A 299 -6.08 1.70 -12.14
CA ARG A 299 -7.31 1.02 -12.60
C ARG A 299 -8.12 0.37 -11.48
N SER A 300 -7.47 -0.21 -10.48
CA SER A 300 -8.12 -0.90 -9.35
C SER A 300 -8.22 -0.05 -8.10
N ALA A 301 -7.69 1.18 -8.13
CA ALA A 301 -7.67 2.07 -6.98
C ALA A 301 -9.08 2.46 -6.53
N LYS A 302 -9.29 2.45 -5.23
CA LYS A 302 -10.52 2.86 -4.55
C LYS A 302 -10.16 3.74 -3.36
N LEU A 303 -10.55 4.99 -3.41
CA LEU A 303 -10.29 5.95 -2.38
C LEU A 303 -11.51 6.14 -1.48
N ARG A 304 -11.28 6.07 -0.17
CA ARG A 304 -12.27 6.37 0.87
C ARG A 304 -11.74 7.38 1.86
N ALA A 305 -12.64 8.23 2.36
CA ALA A 305 -12.29 9.24 3.35
C ALA A 305 -13.31 9.35 4.48
N LEU A 306 -12.77 9.56 5.69
CA LEU A 306 -13.48 9.77 6.94
C LEU A 306 -12.99 11.07 7.57
N GLU A 307 -13.87 11.82 8.22
CA GLU A 307 -13.55 13.05 8.92
C GLU A 307 -13.98 12.95 10.38
N ARG A 308 -13.14 13.44 11.30
CA ARG A 308 -13.52 13.65 12.70
C ARG A 308 -14.24 15.00 12.83
N VAL A 309 -15.48 15.00 13.35
CA VAL A 309 -16.31 16.22 13.48
C VAL A 309 -16.51 16.67 14.93
N ALA A 310 -16.19 15.83 15.91
CA ALA A 310 -16.23 16.15 17.33
C ALA A 310 -15.17 15.35 18.13
#